data_fb246105dc16a1e65392f8b753e598c5
#
_entry.id   fb246105dc16a1e65392f8b753e598c5
#
_cell.length_a   1.000
_cell.length_b   1.000
_cell.length_c   1.000
_cell.angle_alpha   90.00
_cell.angle_beta   90.00
_cell.angle_gamma   90.00
#
_symmetry.space_group_name_H-M   'P 1'
#
loop_
_entity.id
_entity.type
_entity.pdbx_description
1 polymer ?
#
loop_
_entity_poly.entity_id
_entity_poly.type
_entity_poly.pdbx_seq_one_letter_code
_entity_poly.pdbx_strand_id
1 'polypeptide(L)'
;MKEKLQFSTVILAASLLGGCVNVDSEVSETPSVYWKAPQDSLPKRVIQPEDIKTDKIISPESKQAEQPSAEKPKKETVASGNTLTPAEKMQAGKPLLLDDLIDIALENNTQTRIYWFQAKSYAAQKGSAMAAYYPQVSVGAQVYRSKVRPSLGYGGFSIPIGSYYETGFGPSAEINWLLFDFGKREAQVESAQNALLAANFDYNQSIQDVVLNVALAYYQFYAACGSVESARLSLEEARIAYESAKARFDQSVGNKQDMLNALANAKNAEYLLEEARSSVETARANIAQVLGVRVGPNFVVSETAVVPTSPETSKKIDELVAKAMRSRQTLLASYAKLAKSASDVKVAERNFLPQIGAFGQFSYTDYSQDSRGHQDTYTGGFSLSWSIFEGFARKYALINAKVAERAQAQSLKAAEIQIISDIWNYYHKYTSSVKQVASATSAVEA
;
A
#
# COMPACT_ATOMS: atom_id res chain seq x y z
N MET A 1 -51.95 -23.39 -2.87
CA MET A 1 -51.38 -22.83 -1.62
C MET A 1 -50.11 -23.55 -1.13
N LYS A 2 -49.86 -24.81 -1.53
CA LYS A 2 -48.64 -25.57 -1.21
C LYS A 2 -47.40 -25.19 -2.07
N GLU A 3 -47.54 -24.71 -3.30
CA GLU A 3 -46.42 -24.34 -4.20
C GLU A 3 -45.71 -23.03 -3.81
N LYS A 4 -46.45 -22.09 -3.19
CA LYS A 4 -45.78 -20.84 -2.70
C LYS A 4 -44.84 -21.06 -1.49
N LEU A 5 -45.00 -22.19 -0.78
CA LEU A 5 -44.16 -22.49 0.38
C LEU A 5 -42.76 -23.04 0.01
N GLN A 6 -42.66 -23.72 -1.17
CA GLN A 6 -41.36 -24.29 -1.60
C GLN A 6 -40.40 -23.23 -2.17
N PHE A 7 -40.91 -22.19 -2.82
CA PHE A 7 -40.06 -21.09 -3.33
C PHE A 7 -39.49 -20.22 -2.20
N SER A 8 -40.28 -20.05 -1.11
CA SER A 8 -39.83 -19.29 0.06
C SER A 8 -38.71 -19.98 0.86
N THR A 9 -38.70 -21.34 0.83
CA THR A 9 -37.67 -22.13 1.57
C THR A 9 -36.34 -22.14 0.85
N VAL A 10 -36.28 -22.04 -0.46
CA VAL A 10 -35.05 -21.97 -1.24
C VAL A 10 -34.37 -20.60 -1.08
N ILE A 11 -35.15 -19.52 -0.99
CA ILE A 11 -34.62 -18.16 -0.75
C ILE A 11 -34.11 -18.02 0.68
N LEU A 12 -34.76 -18.67 1.66
CA LEU A 12 -34.31 -18.64 3.06
C LEU A 12 -33.04 -19.46 3.30
N ALA A 13 -32.76 -20.52 2.53
CA ALA A 13 -31.54 -21.31 2.62
C ALA A 13 -30.33 -20.57 2.05
N ALA A 14 -30.52 -19.69 1.06
CA ALA A 14 -29.44 -18.87 0.50
C ALA A 14 -28.96 -17.76 1.45
N SER A 15 -29.82 -17.31 2.37
CA SER A 15 -29.45 -16.27 3.36
C SER A 15 -28.66 -16.79 4.57
N LEU A 16 -28.59 -18.10 4.79
CA LEU A 16 -27.89 -18.71 5.91
C LEU A 16 -26.41 -19.09 5.61
N LEU A 17 -25.97 -18.94 4.35
CA LEU A 17 -24.58 -19.24 3.94
C LEU A 17 -23.67 -18.00 3.92
N GLY A 18 -24.12 -16.87 4.46
CA GLY A 18 -23.38 -15.61 4.45
C GLY A 18 -22.22 -15.54 5.45
N GLY A 19 -21.19 -16.36 5.27
CA GLY A 19 -19.88 -16.09 5.83
C GLY A 19 -19.19 -14.97 5.07
N CYS A 20 -19.69 -13.74 5.14
CA CYS A 20 -18.99 -12.59 4.55
C CYS A 20 -17.67 -12.40 5.25
N VAL A 21 -16.56 -12.49 4.49
CA VAL A 21 -15.26 -12.01 4.96
C VAL A 21 -15.43 -10.52 5.26
N ASN A 22 -15.26 -10.13 6.52
CA ASN A 22 -15.33 -8.73 6.88
C ASN A 22 -14.04 -8.05 6.40
N VAL A 23 -14.11 -7.35 5.26
CA VAL A 23 -12.97 -6.64 4.65
C VAL A 23 -12.34 -5.64 5.63
N ASP A 24 -13.15 -5.03 6.49
CA ASP A 24 -12.67 -4.03 7.45
C ASP A 24 -11.85 -4.63 8.59
N SER A 25 -12.01 -5.94 8.90
CA SER A 25 -11.19 -6.62 9.91
C SER A 25 -9.79 -7.02 9.41
N GLU A 26 -9.56 -7.03 8.11
CA GLU A 26 -8.31 -7.47 7.48
C GLU A 26 -7.31 -6.30 7.23
N VAL A 27 -7.76 -5.06 7.41
CA VAL A 27 -6.97 -3.84 7.25
C VAL A 27 -7.10 -2.96 8.49
N SER A 28 -6.35 -1.85 8.55
CA SER A 28 -6.52 -0.89 9.65
C SER A 28 -7.91 -0.23 9.60
N GLU A 29 -8.48 0.12 10.75
CA GLU A 29 -9.82 0.72 10.86
C GLU A 29 -9.90 2.06 10.15
N THR A 30 -8.85 2.86 10.22
CA THR A 30 -8.77 4.20 9.61
C THR A 30 -7.45 4.38 8.85
N PRO A 31 -7.39 5.31 7.87
CA PRO A 31 -6.18 5.54 7.07
C PRO A 31 -5.04 6.25 7.84
N SER A 32 -5.23 6.60 9.10
CA SER A 32 -4.23 7.20 9.99
C SER A 32 -3.63 6.24 11.00
N VAL A 33 -4.16 5.02 11.11
CA VAL A 33 -3.74 4.02 12.10
C VAL A 33 -2.88 2.94 11.47
N TYR A 34 -1.74 2.67 12.10
CA TYR A 34 -0.80 1.63 11.70
C TYR A 34 -1.43 0.23 11.81
N TRP A 35 -1.37 -0.55 10.72
CA TRP A 35 -1.86 -1.92 10.73
C TRP A 35 -0.91 -2.85 11.50
N LYS A 36 -1.47 -3.69 12.36
CA LYS A 36 -0.71 -4.70 13.13
C LYS A 36 -0.94 -6.08 12.53
N ALA A 37 0.15 -6.72 12.09
CA ALA A 37 0.10 -8.08 11.59
C ALA A 37 -0.40 -9.04 12.70
N PRO A 38 -1.38 -9.94 12.43
CA PRO A 38 -1.67 -11.05 13.29
C PRO A 38 -0.41 -11.90 13.50
N GLN A 39 -0.16 -12.37 14.72
CA GLN A 39 1.09 -13.10 15.07
C GLN A 39 1.33 -14.33 14.20
N ASP A 40 0.26 -15.00 13.77
CA ASP A 40 0.32 -16.20 12.93
C ASP A 40 0.47 -15.92 11.43
N SER A 41 0.32 -14.67 10.98
CA SER A 41 0.35 -14.27 9.56
C SER A 41 1.70 -13.76 9.06
N LEU A 42 2.68 -13.63 9.96
CA LEU A 42 4.04 -13.25 9.54
C LEU A 42 4.60 -14.35 8.62
N PRO A 43 5.11 -14.02 7.43
CA PRO A 43 5.67 -15.01 6.54
C PRO A 43 6.76 -15.78 7.29
N LYS A 44 6.60 -17.10 7.40
CA LYS A 44 7.63 -17.96 7.97
C LYS A 44 8.90 -17.71 7.15
N ARG A 45 9.95 -17.28 7.83
CA ARG A 45 11.23 -16.95 7.20
C ARG A 45 11.68 -18.13 6.35
N VAL A 46 11.60 -18.00 5.03
CA VAL A 46 11.99 -19.06 4.07
C VAL A 46 13.51 -19.19 3.98
N ILE A 47 14.25 -18.20 4.49
CA ILE A 47 15.71 -18.20 4.50
C ILE A 47 16.16 -18.07 5.95
N GLN A 48 16.76 -19.13 6.49
CA GLN A 48 17.49 -19.06 7.75
C GLN A 48 18.77 -18.21 7.52
N PRO A 49 19.22 -17.43 8.54
CA PRO A 49 20.46 -16.64 8.42
C PRO A 49 21.70 -17.47 8.11
N GLU A 50 21.62 -18.79 8.22
CA GLU A 50 22.70 -19.74 7.95
C GLU A 50 22.95 -20.00 6.46
N ASP A 51 22.01 -19.62 5.56
CA ASP A 51 22.15 -19.79 4.11
C ASP A 51 22.92 -18.66 3.42
N ILE A 52 23.16 -17.56 4.13
CA ILE A 52 24.05 -16.50 3.67
C ILE A 52 25.45 -16.82 4.21
N LYS A 53 26.21 -17.62 3.47
CA LYS A 53 27.65 -17.73 3.66
C LYS A 53 28.27 -16.37 3.36
N THR A 54 28.28 -15.50 4.35
CA THR A 54 29.25 -14.40 4.43
C THR A 54 30.55 -15.03 4.88
N ASP A 55 31.47 -15.20 3.94
CA ASP A 55 32.85 -15.49 4.28
C ASP A 55 33.33 -14.48 5.32
N LYS A 56 33.66 -15.03 6.50
CA LYS A 56 34.48 -14.45 7.57
C LYS A 56 34.33 -12.97 7.82
N ILE A 57 33.42 -12.56 8.70
CA ILE A 57 33.65 -11.48 9.65
C ILE A 57 32.98 -11.85 10.98
N ILE A 58 33.81 -12.30 11.93
CA ILE A 58 33.71 -12.23 13.40
C ILE A 58 32.37 -12.56 14.09
N SER A 59 32.31 -13.74 14.72
CA SER A 59 31.37 -14.06 15.80
C SER A 59 31.76 -13.36 17.09
N PRO A 60 30.80 -12.86 17.86
CA PRO A 60 30.83 -13.07 19.30
C PRO A 60 29.54 -13.76 19.78
N GLU A 61 29.74 -14.71 20.69
CA GLU A 61 28.73 -15.41 21.49
C GLU A 61 27.72 -14.43 22.10
N SER A 62 26.43 -14.64 21.86
CA SER A 62 25.37 -13.93 22.55
C SER A 62 24.63 -14.86 23.50
N LYS A 63 24.81 -14.62 24.79
CA LYS A 63 23.96 -15.10 25.87
C LYS A 63 22.50 -14.71 25.63
N GLN A 64 21.61 -15.66 25.89
CA GLN A 64 20.16 -15.50 25.93
C GLN A 64 19.76 -14.28 26.77
N ALA A 65 19.02 -13.35 26.20
CA ALA A 65 18.34 -12.30 26.91
C ALA A 65 16.83 -12.60 26.92
N GLU A 66 16.30 -12.68 28.13
CA GLU A 66 14.89 -12.88 28.48
C GLU A 66 13.97 -11.87 27.77
N GLN A 67 12.81 -12.39 27.39
CA GLN A 67 11.70 -11.59 26.84
C GLN A 67 11.12 -10.65 27.93
N PRO A 68 11.00 -9.36 27.70
CA PRO A 68 10.16 -8.54 28.56
C PRO A 68 8.69 -8.77 28.23
N SER A 69 7.91 -9.11 29.26
CA SER A 69 6.46 -9.24 29.24
C SER A 69 5.81 -7.95 28.69
N ALA A 70 4.87 -8.13 27.76
CA ALA A 70 4.07 -7.06 27.20
C ALA A 70 3.13 -6.47 28.27
N GLU A 71 3.54 -5.39 28.89
CA GLU A 71 2.69 -4.53 29.68
C GLU A 71 1.81 -3.71 28.72
N LYS A 72 0.50 -3.83 28.87
CA LYS A 72 -0.49 -3.05 28.12
C LYS A 72 -0.21 -1.56 28.37
N PRO A 73 -0.13 -0.71 27.35
CA PRO A 73 -0.03 0.72 27.59
C PRO A 73 -1.31 1.18 28.28
N LYS A 74 -1.19 1.59 29.56
CA LYS A 74 -2.20 2.38 30.24
C LYS A 74 -2.45 3.63 29.40
N LYS A 75 -3.72 3.87 29.04
CA LYS A 75 -4.18 5.18 28.63
C LYS A 75 -3.88 6.13 29.80
N GLU A 76 -2.79 6.84 29.70
CA GLU A 76 -2.61 8.04 30.51
C GLU A 76 -3.61 9.08 29.99
N THR A 77 -4.64 9.26 30.76
CA THR A 77 -5.55 10.40 30.66
C THR A 77 -4.71 11.62 31.03
N VAL A 78 -4.06 12.23 30.05
CA VAL A 78 -3.47 13.56 30.22
C VAL A 78 -4.63 14.52 30.50
N ALA A 79 -4.54 15.18 31.65
CA ALA A 79 -5.53 16.14 32.14
C ALA A 79 -5.88 17.14 31.03
N SER A 80 -7.18 17.27 30.79
CA SER A 80 -7.82 18.26 29.92
C SER A 80 -7.47 19.66 30.38
N GLY A 81 -6.34 20.18 29.94
CA GLY A 81 -6.14 21.61 29.74
C GLY A 81 -6.62 21.94 28.33
N ASN A 82 -7.26 23.06 28.15
CA ASN A 82 -7.91 23.59 26.94
C ASN A 82 -6.91 23.79 25.77
N THR A 83 -6.24 22.70 25.32
CA THR A 83 -5.31 22.70 24.20
C THR A 83 -6.10 22.43 22.94
N LEU A 84 -6.13 23.43 22.04
CA LEU A 84 -6.74 23.32 20.73
C LEU A 84 -6.15 22.12 19.98
N THR A 85 -7.00 21.38 19.25
CA THR A 85 -6.54 20.34 18.31
C THR A 85 -5.70 20.95 17.18
N PRO A 86 -4.83 20.20 16.49
CA PRO A 86 -4.05 20.73 15.37
C PRO A 86 -4.90 21.39 14.28
N ALA A 87 -6.07 20.84 13.98
CA ALA A 87 -7.03 21.42 13.04
C ALA A 87 -7.62 22.75 13.53
N GLU A 88 -7.94 22.87 14.81
CA GLU A 88 -8.42 24.13 15.43
C GLU A 88 -7.32 25.19 15.49
N LYS A 89 -6.05 24.81 15.75
CA LYS A 89 -4.90 25.69 15.66
C LYS A 89 -4.75 26.28 14.27
N MET A 90 -4.86 25.45 13.23
CA MET A 90 -4.77 25.87 11.83
C MET A 90 -5.90 26.84 11.46
N GLN A 91 -7.15 26.59 11.90
CA GLN A 91 -8.27 27.49 11.66
C GLN A 91 -8.11 28.82 12.40
N ALA A 92 -7.53 28.78 13.57
CA ALA A 92 -7.28 30.00 14.41
C ALA A 92 -6.01 30.75 13.95
N GLY A 93 -5.26 30.30 12.94
CA GLY A 93 -4.01 30.92 12.51
C GLY A 93 -2.91 30.88 13.57
N LYS A 94 -2.92 29.87 14.46
CA LYS A 94 -1.88 29.69 15.47
C LYS A 94 -0.69 28.92 14.86
N PRO A 95 0.55 29.21 15.35
CA PRO A 95 1.73 28.48 14.87
C PRO A 95 1.62 26.96 15.11
N LEU A 96 1.84 26.18 14.06
CA LEU A 96 1.85 24.71 14.09
C LEU A 96 3.28 24.20 14.37
N LEU A 97 3.40 23.30 15.32
CA LEU A 97 4.63 22.58 15.63
C LEU A 97 4.74 21.33 14.74
N LEU A 98 5.92 20.69 14.74
CA LEU A 98 6.15 19.46 13.97
C LEU A 98 5.13 18.35 14.29
N ASP A 99 4.82 18.14 15.56
CA ASP A 99 3.85 17.11 15.99
C ASP A 99 2.44 17.41 15.46
N ASP A 100 2.01 18.69 15.54
CA ASP A 100 0.72 19.13 14.96
C ASP A 100 0.66 18.86 13.44
N LEU A 101 1.77 19.11 12.73
CA LEU A 101 1.87 18.89 11.29
C LEU A 101 1.82 17.38 10.93
N ILE A 102 2.46 16.54 11.75
CA ILE A 102 2.40 15.08 11.58
C ILE A 102 0.96 14.58 11.74
N ASP A 103 0.26 15.02 12.78
CA ASP A 103 -1.13 14.62 13.03
C ASP A 103 -2.05 15.03 11.87
N ILE A 104 -1.94 16.30 11.41
CA ILE A 104 -2.70 16.81 10.26
C ILE A 104 -2.38 15.97 8.99
N ALA A 105 -1.11 15.64 8.77
CA ALA A 105 -0.72 14.85 7.61
C ALA A 105 -1.30 13.43 7.65
N LEU A 106 -1.25 12.75 8.79
CA LEU A 106 -1.80 11.40 8.93
C LEU A 106 -3.31 11.36 8.69
N GLU A 107 -4.04 12.44 9.03
CA GLU A 107 -5.47 12.53 8.77
C GLU A 107 -5.82 12.88 7.33
N ASN A 108 -5.02 13.74 6.67
CA ASN A 108 -5.41 14.36 5.40
C ASN A 108 -4.59 13.88 4.19
N ASN A 109 -3.43 13.26 4.38
CA ASN A 109 -2.56 12.89 3.28
C ASN A 109 -3.24 11.89 2.33
N THR A 110 -3.27 12.24 1.04
CA THR A 110 -3.92 11.44 0.01
C THR A 110 -3.17 10.15 -0.28
N GLN A 111 -1.85 10.12 -0.11
CA GLN A 111 -1.03 8.95 -0.39
C GLN A 111 -1.31 7.80 0.57
N THR A 112 -1.41 8.08 1.88
CA THR A 112 -1.78 7.07 2.88
C THR A 112 -3.18 6.51 2.62
N ARG A 113 -4.13 7.38 2.22
CA ARG A 113 -5.48 6.96 1.84
C ARG A 113 -5.49 6.05 0.60
N ILE A 114 -4.65 6.33 -0.40
CA ILE A 114 -4.52 5.47 -1.58
C ILE A 114 -4.05 4.06 -1.18
N TYR A 115 -2.98 3.94 -0.39
CA TYR A 115 -2.49 2.64 0.07
C TYR A 115 -3.50 1.91 0.96
N TRP A 116 -4.23 2.63 1.81
CA TRP A 116 -5.31 2.06 2.61
C TRP A 116 -6.45 1.48 1.76
N PHE A 117 -6.90 2.20 0.72
CA PHE A 117 -7.88 1.68 -0.22
C PHE A 117 -7.34 0.51 -1.05
N GLN A 118 -6.05 0.51 -1.39
CA GLN A 118 -5.41 -0.64 -2.04
C GLN A 118 -5.43 -1.87 -1.11
N ALA A 119 -5.09 -1.72 0.16
CA ALA A 119 -5.18 -2.81 1.13
C ALA A 119 -6.63 -3.35 1.25
N LYS A 120 -7.65 -2.46 1.30
CA LYS A 120 -9.06 -2.88 1.25
C LYS A 120 -9.43 -3.62 -0.04
N SER A 121 -8.89 -3.20 -1.17
CA SER A 121 -9.07 -3.90 -2.45
C SER A 121 -8.49 -5.34 -2.40
N TYR A 122 -7.30 -5.51 -1.84
CA TYR A 122 -6.72 -6.85 -1.67
C TYR A 122 -7.48 -7.69 -0.65
N ALA A 123 -8.05 -7.11 0.40
CA ALA A 123 -8.91 -7.81 1.33
C ALA A 123 -10.21 -8.31 0.64
N ALA A 124 -10.80 -7.49 -0.23
CA ALA A 124 -11.93 -7.91 -1.06
C ALA A 124 -11.54 -9.00 -2.07
N GLN A 125 -10.34 -8.94 -2.67
CA GLN A 125 -9.83 -9.99 -3.56
C GLN A 125 -9.62 -11.32 -2.81
N LYS A 126 -9.11 -11.28 -1.56
CA LYS A 126 -9.08 -12.48 -0.69
C LYS A 126 -10.48 -13.05 -0.48
N GLY A 127 -11.45 -12.20 -0.14
CA GLY A 127 -12.86 -12.60 -0.03
C GLY A 127 -13.40 -13.24 -1.30
N SER A 128 -13.08 -12.67 -2.46
CA SER A 128 -13.43 -13.25 -3.77
C SER A 128 -12.76 -14.62 -4.03
N ALA A 129 -11.50 -14.80 -3.63
CA ALA A 129 -10.83 -16.10 -3.73
C ALA A 129 -11.50 -17.14 -2.81
N MET A 130 -11.93 -16.75 -1.61
CA MET A 130 -12.68 -17.62 -0.69
C MET A 130 -14.07 -17.99 -1.20
N ALA A 131 -14.67 -17.17 -2.08
CA ALA A 131 -15.96 -17.48 -2.68
C ALA A 131 -15.96 -18.80 -3.48
N ALA A 132 -14.79 -19.25 -3.97
CA ALA A 132 -14.64 -20.54 -4.65
C ALA A 132 -14.95 -21.77 -3.77
N TYR A 133 -15.05 -21.62 -2.44
CA TYR A 133 -15.48 -22.69 -1.53
C TYR A 133 -17.01 -22.84 -1.44
N TYR A 134 -17.76 -21.86 -1.90
CA TYR A 134 -19.22 -21.84 -1.82
C TYR A 134 -19.85 -22.28 -3.14
N PRO A 135 -21.08 -22.82 -3.09
CA PRO A 135 -21.83 -23.13 -4.30
C PRO A 135 -22.18 -21.84 -5.05
N GLN A 136 -22.13 -21.90 -6.38
CA GLN A 136 -22.60 -20.85 -7.27
C GLN A 136 -24.01 -21.16 -7.71
N VAL A 137 -24.93 -20.23 -7.53
CA VAL A 137 -26.32 -20.35 -7.94
C VAL A 137 -26.59 -19.30 -8.99
N SER A 138 -27.10 -19.75 -10.14
CA SER A 138 -27.52 -18.89 -11.23
C SER A 138 -28.96 -19.13 -11.60
N VAL A 139 -29.67 -18.07 -11.95
CA VAL A 139 -31.06 -18.12 -12.46
C VAL A 139 -31.05 -17.43 -13.81
N GLY A 140 -31.65 -18.08 -14.78
CA GLY A 140 -31.77 -17.59 -16.14
C GLY A 140 -33.18 -17.77 -16.68
N ALA A 141 -33.49 -17.10 -17.79
CA ALA A 141 -34.63 -17.36 -18.61
C ALA A 141 -34.20 -17.30 -20.07
N GLN A 142 -34.75 -18.21 -20.88
CA GLN A 142 -34.41 -18.25 -22.29
C GLN A 142 -35.68 -18.34 -23.13
N VAL A 143 -35.64 -17.73 -24.30
CA VAL A 143 -36.58 -17.91 -25.38
C VAL A 143 -35.80 -18.37 -26.59
N TYR A 144 -36.19 -19.48 -27.19
CA TYR A 144 -35.49 -19.98 -28.37
C TYR A 144 -36.47 -20.47 -29.41
N ARG A 145 -36.05 -20.45 -30.66
CA ARG A 145 -36.73 -21.09 -31.77
C ARG A 145 -35.75 -21.96 -32.53
N SER A 146 -35.99 -23.26 -32.52
CA SER A 146 -35.16 -24.24 -33.23
C SER A 146 -35.95 -24.93 -34.37
N LYS A 147 -35.26 -25.34 -35.41
CA LYS A 147 -35.79 -26.21 -36.45
C LYS A 147 -35.29 -27.63 -36.23
N VAL A 148 -36.20 -28.50 -35.83
CA VAL A 148 -35.88 -29.91 -35.57
C VAL A 148 -36.19 -30.72 -36.82
N ARG A 149 -35.23 -31.58 -37.20
CA ARG A 149 -35.38 -32.53 -38.30
C ARG A 149 -35.15 -33.95 -37.76
N PRO A 150 -36.20 -34.57 -37.23
CA PRO A 150 -36.08 -35.92 -36.72
C PRO A 150 -35.91 -36.92 -37.88
N SER A 151 -35.15 -37.97 -37.64
CA SER A 151 -35.03 -39.11 -38.53
C SER A 151 -35.29 -40.40 -37.77
N LEU A 152 -36.01 -41.33 -38.38
CA LEU A 152 -36.23 -42.64 -37.83
C LEU A 152 -35.17 -43.61 -38.43
N GLY A 153 -34.41 -44.24 -37.55
CA GLY A 153 -33.47 -45.29 -37.96
C GLY A 153 -34.17 -46.64 -38.01
N TYR A 154 -34.18 -47.27 -39.17
CA TYR A 154 -34.72 -48.63 -39.34
C TYR A 154 -33.77 -49.45 -40.24
N GLY A 155 -33.28 -50.55 -39.74
CA GLY A 155 -32.44 -51.51 -40.54
C GLY A 155 -31.19 -50.89 -41.18
N GLY A 156 -30.53 -49.91 -40.54
CA GLY A 156 -29.33 -49.24 -41.07
C GLY A 156 -29.62 -48.05 -42.01
N PHE A 157 -30.87 -47.75 -42.27
CA PHE A 157 -31.35 -46.60 -43.07
C PHE A 157 -31.91 -45.52 -42.17
N SER A 158 -31.63 -44.23 -42.48
CA SER A 158 -32.19 -43.09 -41.80
C SER A 158 -33.29 -42.45 -42.66
N ILE A 159 -34.55 -42.52 -42.22
CA ILE A 159 -35.69 -41.98 -42.93
C ILE A 159 -36.06 -40.63 -42.29
N PRO A 160 -35.98 -39.52 -43.03
CA PRO A 160 -36.35 -38.22 -42.50
C PRO A 160 -37.91 -38.14 -42.30
N ILE A 161 -38.37 -37.77 -41.10
CA ILE A 161 -39.79 -37.66 -40.74
C ILE A 161 -40.34 -36.24 -40.99
N GLY A 162 -39.69 -35.46 -41.78
CA GLY A 162 -40.04 -34.07 -42.00
C GLY A 162 -39.28 -33.08 -41.09
N SER A 163 -39.72 -31.85 -41.07
CA SER A 163 -39.12 -30.84 -40.17
C SER A 163 -40.22 -29.99 -39.57
N TYR A 164 -40.04 -29.63 -38.28
CA TYR A 164 -40.94 -28.71 -37.60
C TYR A 164 -40.12 -27.62 -36.86
N TYR A 165 -40.79 -26.51 -36.59
CA TYR A 165 -40.22 -25.46 -35.75
C TYR A 165 -40.71 -25.65 -34.32
N GLU A 166 -39.79 -25.51 -33.38
CA GLU A 166 -40.04 -25.57 -31.96
C GLU A 166 -39.68 -24.20 -31.36
N THR A 167 -40.65 -23.59 -30.68
CA THR A 167 -40.42 -22.35 -29.93
C THR A 167 -40.66 -22.69 -28.47
N GLY A 168 -39.59 -22.54 -27.68
CA GLY A 168 -39.64 -22.77 -26.25
C GLY A 168 -39.26 -21.52 -25.50
N PHE A 169 -39.89 -21.33 -24.38
CA PHE A 169 -39.54 -20.27 -23.45
C PHE A 169 -39.63 -20.81 -22.01
N GLY A 170 -38.71 -20.33 -21.12
CA GLY A 170 -38.86 -20.70 -19.72
C GLY A 170 -37.65 -20.30 -18.86
N PRO A 171 -37.88 -20.27 -17.55
CA PRO A 171 -36.82 -20.05 -16.56
C PRO A 171 -36.00 -21.32 -16.34
N SER A 172 -34.73 -21.10 -15.91
CA SER A 172 -33.85 -22.15 -15.43
C SER A 172 -33.14 -21.69 -14.17
N ALA A 173 -32.78 -22.64 -13.33
CA ALA A 173 -31.94 -22.43 -12.16
C ALA A 173 -30.82 -23.48 -12.17
N GLU A 174 -29.60 -23.05 -11.88
CA GLU A 174 -28.43 -23.92 -11.87
C GLU A 174 -27.65 -23.68 -10.59
N ILE A 175 -27.18 -24.76 -9.97
CA ILE A 175 -26.24 -24.75 -8.85
C ILE A 175 -25.00 -25.54 -9.24
N ASN A 176 -23.85 -24.92 -9.12
CA ASN A 176 -22.56 -25.54 -9.34
C ASN A 176 -21.70 -25.40 -8.10
N TRP A 177 -21.14 -26.49 -7.62
CA TRP A 177 -20.27 -26.50 -6.44
C TRP A 177 -19.03 -27.33 -6.67
N LEU A 178 -17.87 -26.69 -6.60
CA LEU A 178 -16.60 -27.38 -6.64
C LEU A 178 -16.32 -28.01 -5.27
N LEU A 179 -16.42 -29.35 -5.18
CA LEU A 179 -16.28 -30.09 -3.94
C LEU A 179 -14.80 -30.30 -3.60
N PHE A 180 -14.00 -30.77 -4.57
CA PHE A 180 -12.60 -31.13 -4.36
C PHE A 180 -11.74 -30.80 -5.59
N ASP A 181 -10.55 -30.22 -5.36
CA ASP A 181 -9.61 -29.74 -6.36
C ASP A 181 -8.14 -29.96 -5.99
N PHE A 182 -7.89 -30.89 -5.09
CA PHE A 182 -6.54 -31.26 -4.62
C PHE A 182 -5.74 -30.06 -4.07
N GLY A 183 -6.41 -29.07 -3.48
CA GLY A 183 -5.80 -27.91 -2.83
C GLY A 183 -5.49 -26.74 -3.75
N LYS A 184 -6.03 -26.70 -4.97
CA LYS A 184 -5.86 -25.54 -5.86
C LYS A 184 -6.48 -24.29 -5.26
N ARG A 185 -7.73 -24.35 -4.76
CA ARG A 185 -8.40 -23.22 -4.08
C ARG A 185 -7.63 -22.75 -2.85
N GLU A 186 -7.12 -23.71 -2.06
CA GLU A 186 -6.29 -23.38 -0.89
C GLU A 186 -5.07 -22.56 -1.29
N ALA A 187 -4.34 -22.98 -2.33
CA ALA A 187 -3.19 -22.22 -2.85
C ALA A 187 -3.59 -20.85 -3.42
N GLN A 188 -4.77 -20.72 -4.04
CA GLN A 188 -5.29 -19.44 -4.53
C GLN A 188 -5.63 -18.49 -3.36
N VAL A 189 -6.27 -18.98 -2.30
CA VAL A 189 -6.57 -18.19 -1.10
C VAL A 189 -5.27 -17.81 -0.38
N GLU A 190 -4.30 -18.72 -0.27
CA GLU A 190 -2.96 -18.44 0.29
C GLU A 190 -2.25 -17.34 -0.52
N SER A 191 -2.31 -17.38 -1.86
CA SER A 191 -1.77 -16.33 -2.72
C SER A 191 -2.43 -14.97 -2.46
N ALA A 192 -3.77 -14.93 -2.40
CA ALA A 192 -4.53 -13.71 -2.12
C ALA A 192 -4.25 -13.18 -0.70
N GLN A 193 -4.10 -14.05 0.29
CA GLN A 193 -3.73 -13.70 1.66
C GLN A 193 -2.33 -13.05 1.71
N ASN A 194 -1.35 -13.63 1.01
CA ASN A 194 0.00 -13.08 0.95
C ASN A 194 0.04 -11.74 0.18
N ALA A 195 -0.82 -11.56 -0.84
CA ALA A 195 -0.98 -10.28 -1.53
C ALA A 195 -1.54 -9.20 -0.59
N LEU A 196 -2.56 -9.53 0.20
CA LEU A 196 -3.12 -8.63 1.21
C LEU A 196 -2.07 -8.26 2.27
N LEU A 197 -1.31 -9.25 2.75
CA LEU A 197 -0.25 -9.02 3.73
C LEU A 197 0.81 -8.05 3.20
N ALA A 198 1.22 -8.21 1.93
CA ALA A 198 2.14 -7.28 1.28
C ALA A 198 1.56 -5.86 1.21
N ALA A 199 0.28 -5.72 0.82
CA ALA A 199 -0.39 -4.43 0.72
C ALA A 199 -0.52 -3.72 2.08
N ASN A 200 -0.76 -4.47 3.16
CA ASN A 200 -0.79 -3.92 4.52
C ASN A 200 0.59 -3.43 4.99
N PHE A 201 1.67 -4.12 4.61
CA PHE A 201 3.03 -3.65 4.89
C PHE A 201 3.39 -2.42 4.04
N ASP A 202 2.99 -2.40 2.75
CA ASP A 202 3.18 -1.23 1.88
C ASP A 202 2.39 -0.02 2.43
N TYR A 203 1.19 -0.23 2.98
CA TYR A 203 0.42 0.80 3.67
C TYR A 203 1.15 1.31 4.93
N ASN A 204 1.66 0.42 5.78
CA ASN A 204 2.44 0.83 6.96
C ASN A 204 3.69 1.62 6.57
N GLN A 205 4.35 1.26 5.46
CA GLN A 205 5.48 2.01 4.93
C GLN A 205 5.05 3.43 4.51
N SER A 206 3.90 3.57 3.87
CA SER A 206 3.41 4.89 3.44
C SER A 206 3.18 5.85 4.62
N ILE A 207 2.74 5.34 5.78
CA ILE A 207 2.64 6.14 7.01
C ILE A 207 4.03 6.64 7.44
N GLN A 208 5.04 5.76 7.45
CA GLN A 208 6.40 6.14 7.81
C GLN A 208 6.98 7.18 6.84
N ASP A 209 6.72 7.01 5.55
CA ASP A 209 7.17 7.94 4.51
C ASP A 209 6.52 9.32 4.67
N VAL A 210 5.23 9.39 5.02
CA VAL A 210 4.55 10.66 5.28
C VAL A 210 5.16 11.38 6.49
N VAL A 211 5.38 10.67 7.60
CA VAL A 211 6.03 11.25 8.79
C VAL A 211 7.42 11.80 8.45
N LEU A 212 8.22 11.03 7.69
CA LEU A 212 9.53 11.47 7.25
C LEU A 212 9.45 12.71 6.35
N ASN A 213 8.54 12.70 5.37
CA ASN A 213 8.39 13.81 4.42
C ASN A 213 7.92 15.10 5.12
N VAL A 214 7.02 14.99 6.12
CA VAL A 214 6.60 16.14 6.94
C VAL A 214 7.80 16.71 7.71
N ALA A 215 8.60 15.84 8.36
CA ALA A 215 9.77 16.27 9.09
C ALA A 215 10.81 16.95 8.16
N LEU A 216 11.07 16.38 6.99
CA LEU A 216 11.98 16.98 6.00
C LEU A 216 11.47 18.34 5.51
N ALA A 217 10.18 18.48 5.18
CA ALA A 217 9.59 19.73 4.73
C ALA A 217 9.64 20.78 5.84
N TYR A 218 9.39 20.39 7.09
CA TYR A 218 9.46 21.29 8.25
C TYR A 218 10.88 21.83 8.47
N TYR A 219 11.90 20.98 8.46
CA TYR A 219 13.29 21.44 8.64
C TYR A 219 13.79 22.22 7.42
N GLN A 220 13.31 21.95 6.21
CA GLN A 220 13.59 22.79 5.04
C GLN A 220 13.00 24.19 5.18
N PHE A 221 11.76 24.29 5.68
CA PHE A 221 11.13 25.59 5.99
C PHE A 221 11.94 26.35 7.04
N TYR A 222 12.33 25.68 8.12
CA TYR A 222 13.16 26.28 9.17
C TYR A 222 14.50 26.79 8.62
N ALA A 223 15.16 26.03 7.80
CA ALA A 223 16.40 26.44 7.14
C ALA A 223 16.21 27.65 6.22
N ALA A 224 15.07 27.70 5.48
CA ALA A 224 14.74 28.85 4.64
C ALA A 224 14.50 30.12 5.47
N CYS A 225 13.84 30.03 6.63
CA CYS A 225 13.69 31.13 7.57
C CYS A 225 15.06 31.65 8.06
N GLY A 226 15.99 30.75 8.42
CA GLY A 226 17.35 31.11 8.79
C GLY A 226 18.12 31.82 7.65
N SER A 227 17.88 31.39 6.41
CA SER A 227 18.48 32.04 5.23
C SER A 227 17.98 33.48 5.02
N VAL A 228 16.70 33.76 5.30
CA VAL A 228 16.14 35.12 5.27
C VAL A 228 16.85 36.01 6.29
N GLU A 229 17.03 35.52 7.52
CA GLU A 229 17.71 36.30 8.57
C GLU A 229 19.18 36.58 8.20
N SER A 230 19.90 35.59 7.67
CA SER A 230 21.26 35.78 7.17
C SER A 230 21.33 36.79 6.02
N ALA A 231 20.42 36.70 5.05
CA ALA A 231 20.37 37.64 3.93
C ALA A 231 19.99 39.06 4.39
N ARG A 232 19.13 39.20 5.41
CA ARG A 232 18.76 40.49 6.02
C ARG A 232 19.97 41.16 6.65
N LEU A 233 20.76 40.40 7.42
CA LEU A 233 22.00 40.93 8.03
C LEU A 233 23.04 41.30 6.98
N SER A 234 23.21 40.47 5.95
CA SER A 234 24.13 40.77 4.84
C SER A 234 23.72 42.03 4.06
N LEU A 235 22.43 42.27 3.88
CA LEU A 235 21.92 43.51 3.27
C LEU A 235 22.22 44.74 4.17
N GLU A 236 22.04 44.61 5.47
CA GLU A 236 22.31 45.68 6.45
C GLU A 236 23.81 46.06 6.38
N GLU A 237 24.74 45.09 6.42
CA GLU A 237 26.15 45.31 6.26
C GLU A 237 26.52 45.98 4.92
N ALA A 238 25.95 45.48 3.81
CA ALA A 238 26.17 46.06 2.49
C ALA A 238 25.65 47.48 2.36
N ARG A 239 24.55 47.85 3.02
CA ARG A 239 24.04 49.21 3.10
C ARG A 239 24.94 50.14 3.89
N ILE A 240 25.45 49.69 5.05
CA ILE A 240 26.39 50.44 5.86
C ILE A 240 27.68 50.70 5.04
N ALA A 241 28.18 49.69 4.34
CA ALA A 241 29.37 49.83 3.50
C ALA A 241 29.13 50.85 2.36
N TYR A 242 27.96 50.81 1.71
CA TYR A 242 27.58 51.77 0.69
C TYR A 242 27.48 53.20 1.23
N GLU A 243 26.80 53.44 2.36
CA GLU A 243 26.67 54.76 2.98
C GLU A 243 28.07 55.30 3.36
N SER A 244 28.96 54.46 3.91
CA SER A 244 30.35 54.83 4.22
C SER A 244 31.14 55.23 2.98
N ALA A 245 31.02 54.44 1.86
CA ALA A 245 31.71 54.78 0.60
C ALA A 245 31.15 56.04 -0.06
N LYS A 246 29.84 56.25 0.04
CA LYS A 246 29.16 57.46 -0.46
C LYS A 246 29.60 58.68 0.33
N ALA A 247 29.62 58.63 1.65
CA ALA A 247 30.08 59.76 2.52
C ALA A 247 31.53 60.15 2.17
N ARG A 248 32.41 59.19 1.96
CA ARG A 248 33.82 59.45 1.53
C ARG A 248 33.90 60.09 0.17
N PHE A 249 33.05 59.65 -0.80
CA PHE A 249 33.00 60.24 -2.13
C PHE A 249 32.48 61.69 -2.07
N ASP A 250 31.38 61.94 -1.33
CA ASP A 250 30.74 63.26 -1.17
C ASP A 250 31.72 64.27 -0.53
N GLN A 251 32.61 63.83 0.35
CA GLN A 251 33.69 64.61 0.94
C GLN A 251 34.96 64.73 0.08
N SER A 252 34.92 64.25 -1.13
CA SER A 252 36.07 64.27 -2.09
C SER A 252 37.29 63.45 -1.63
N VAL A 253 37.16 62.54 -0.65
CA VAL A 253 38.22 61.64 -0.11
C VAL A 253 38.08 60.20 -0.59
N GLY A 254 37.03 59.91 -1.38
CA GLY A 254 36.72 58.58 -1.89
C GLY A 254 36.66 58.54 -3.42
N ASN A 255 36.75 57.32 -3.98
CA ASN A 255 36.68 57.04 -5.40
C ASN A 255 35.21 56.73 -5.82
N LYS A 256 34.77 57.31 -6.95
CA LYS A 256 33.42 56.99 -7.51
C LYS A 256 33.25 55.52 -7.82
N GLN A 257 34.31 54.81 -8.21
CA GLN A 257 34.25 53.39 -8.50
C GLN A 257 33.94 52.56 -7.22
N ASP A 258 34.53 52.93 -6.08
CA ASP A 258 34.28 52.23 -4.80
C ASP A 258 32.84 52.43 -4.33
N MET A 259 32.30 53.65 -4.48
CA MET A 259 30.91 53.93 -4.19
C MET A 259 29.93 53.13 -5.10
N LEU A 260 30.23 53.05 -6.42
CA LEU A 260 29.40 52.27 -7.35
C LEU A 260 29.50 50.76 -7.09
N ASN A 261 30.65 50.24 -6.75
CA ASN A 261 30.85 48.85 -6.37
C ASN A 261 30.07 48.51 -5.08
N ALA A 262 30.15 49.38 -4.07
CA ALA A 262 29.38 49.20 -2.83
C ALA A 262 27.88 49.29 -3.10
N LEU A 263 27.38 50.18 -3.99
CA LEU A 263 25.98 50.21 -4.39
C LEU A 263 25.56 48.92 -5.08
N ALA A 264 26.40 48.41 -6.01
CA ALA A 264 26.10 47.15 -6.71
C ALA A 264 25.99 46.00 -5.74
N ASN A 265 26.90 45.92 -4.73
CA ASN A 265 26.87 44.90 -3.67
C ASN A 265 25.59 45.02 -2.81
N ALA A 266 25.17 46.25 -2.43
CA ALA A 266 23.95 46.46 -1.66
C ALA A 266 22.69 46.04 -2.48
N LYS A 267 22.66 46.33 -3.79
CA LYS A 267 21.57 45.90 -4.66
C LYS A 267 21.54 44.38 -4.87
N ASN A 268 22.70 43.77 -4.97
CA ASN A 268 22.78 42.28 -5.02
C ASN A 268 22.31 41.64 -3.70
N ALA A 269 22.67 42.20 -2.56
CA ALA A 269 22.18 41.72 -1.27
C ALA A 269 20.66 41.90 -1.11
N GLU A 270 20.09 42.98 -1.65
CA GLU A 270 18.64 43.19 -1.71
C GLU A 270 17.93 42.13 -2.58
N TYR A 271 18.50 41.81 -3.74
CA TYR A 271 18.02 40.72 -4.59
C TYR A 271 18.05 39.36 -3.86
N LEU A 272 19.16 39.01 -3.19
CA LEU A 272 19.31 37.76 -2.44
C LEU A 272 18.32 37.66 -1.29
N LEU A 273 17.97 38.79 -0.63
CA LEU A 273 16.95 38.81 0.40
C LEU A 273 15.56 38.46 -0.16
N GLU A 274 15.19 39.02 -1.32
CA GLU A 274 13.91 38.70 -1.97
C GLU A 274 13.87 37.24 -2.44
N GLU A 275 14.99 36.69 -2.93
CA GLU A 275 15.12 35.27 -3.28
C GLU A 275 14.93 34.38 -2.05
N ALA A 276 15.54 34.72 -0.91
CA ALA A 276 15.39 33.99 0.35
C ALA A 276 13.92 34.03 0.84
N ARG A 277 13.23 35.20 0.75
CA ARG A 277 11.81 35.32 1.08
C ARG A 277 10.93 34.43 0.21
N SER A 278 11.19 34.42 -1.10
CA SER A 278 10.49 33.52 -2.04
C SER A 278 10.69 32.05 -1.67
N SER A 279 11.88 31.69 -1.22
CA SER A 279 12.20 30.33 -0.77
C SER A 279 11.38 29.89 0.46
N VAL A 280 11.13 30.80 1.41
CA VAL A 280 10.25 30.55 2.58
C VAL A 280 8.81 30.26 2.12
N GLU A 281 8.26 31.06 1.18
CA GLU A 281 6.90 30.84 0.68
C GLU A 281 6.81 29.50 -0.08
N THR A 282 7.84 29.16 -0.84
CA THR A 282 7.92 27.86 -1.54
C THR A 282 7.98 26.69 -0.54
N ALA A 283 8.79 26.82 0.52
CA ALA A 283 8.87 25.82 1.57
C ALA A 283 7.55 25.65 2.32
N ARG A 284 6.84 26.77 2.61
CA ARG A 284 5.49 26.78 3.20
C ARG A 284 4.48 26.03 2.33
N ALA A 285 4.51 26.29 1.02
CA ALA A 285 3.66 25.59 0.04
C ALA A 285 3.97 24.08 -0.01
N ASN A 286 5.26 23.71 0.08
CA ASN A 286 5.67 22.31 0.12
C ASN A 286 5.15 21.58 1.38
N ILE A 287 5.21 22.22 2.57
CA ILE A 287 4.60 21.65 3.78
C ILE A 287 3.09 21.40 3.54
N ALA A 288 2.35 22.39 3.04
CA ALA A 288 0.92 22.24 2.81
C ALA A 288 0.61 21.11 1.81
N GLN A 289 1.44 20.95 0.78
CA GLN A 289 1.34 19.85 -0.17
C GLN A 289 1.52 18.48 0.51
N VAL A 290 2.55 18.33 1.35
CA VAL A 290 2.82 17.09 2.08
C VAL A 290 1.69 16.78 3.08
N LEU A 291 1.13 17.79 3.72
CA LEU A 291 -0.03 17.66 4.61
C LEU A 291 -1.33 17.29 3.86
N GLY A 292 -1.39 17.50 2.55
CA GLY A 292 -2.63 17.35 1.77
C GLY A 292 -3.65 18.44 2.03
N VAL A 293 -3.23 19.62 2.49
CA VAL A 293 -4.07 20.78 2.77
C VAL A 293 -3.78 21.93 1.81
N ARG A 294 -4.71 22.89 1.72
CA ARG A 294 -4.51 24.08 0.87
C ARG A 294 -3.71 25.14 1.64
N VAL A 295 -2.77 25.79 0.96
CA VAL A 295 -2.09 26.98 1.47
C VAL A 295 -3.11 28.11 1.62
N GLY A 296 -3.14 28.77 2.78
CA GLY A 296 -4.02 29.88 3.07
C GLY A 296 -3.39 30.86 4.09
N PRO A 297 -3.98 32.03 4.31
CA PRO A 297 -3.42 33.05 5.21
C PRO A 297 -3.34 32.55 6.68
N ASN A 298 -4.16 31.60 7.05
CA ASN A 298 -4.17 31.02 8.40
C ASN A 298 -3.19 29.86 8.59
N PHE A 299 -2.45 29.48 7.51
CA PHE A 299 -1.46 28.40 7.59
C PHE A 299 -0.12 28.97 8.07
N VAL A 300 0.05 28.98 9.39
CA VAL A 300 1.24 29.51 10.07
C VAL A 300 2.03 28.33 10.64
N VAL A 301 3.29 28.21 10.21
CA VAL A 301 4.25 27.22 10.73
C VAL A 301 5.13 27.89 11.77
N SER A 302 5.44 27.20 12.88
CA SER A 302 6.33 27.72 13.91
C SER A 302 7.76 27.83 13.36
N GLU A 303 8.39 28.98 13.56
CA GLU A 303 9.78 29.23 13.23
C GLU A 303 10.76 28.68 14.30
N THR A 304 10.24 28.07 15.37
CA THR A 304 11.04 27.51 16.45
C THR A 304 11.20 26.01 16.25
N ALA A 305 12.34 25.55 15.76
CA ALA A 305 12.62 24.13 15.66
C ALA A 305 13.27 23.61 16.96
N VAL A 306 12.69 22.55 17.49
CA VAL A 306 13.39 21.72 18.48
C VAL A 306 14.24 20.73 17.71
N VAL A 307 15.56 20.92 17.75
CA VAL A 307 16.50 19.93 17.17
C VAL A 307 16.58 18.76 18.15
N PRO A 308 16.04 17.59 17.77
CA PRO A 308 16.12 16.43 18.65
C PRO A 308 17.55 15.96 18.75
N THR A 309 18.14 16.10 19.91
CA THR A 309 19.40 15.44 20.26
C THR A 309 19.10 13.99 20.57
N SER A 310 19.24 13.11 19.58
CA SER A 310 19.02 11.68 19.81
C SER A 310 20.25 11.02 20.40
N PRO A 311 20.17 10.46 21.61
CA PRO A 311 21.25 9.65 22.17
C PRO A 311 21.44 8.29 21.48
N GLU A 312 20.50 7.89 20.59
CA GLU A 312 20.56 6.59 19.90
C GLU A 312 21.66 6.48 18.84
N THR A 313 22.28 7.58 18.47
CA THR A 313 23.31 7.63 17.40
C THR A 313 24.68 7.09 17.82
N SER A 314 24.84 6.70 19.07
CA SER A 314 26.04 5.97 19.51
C SER A 314 25.99 4.46 19.18
N LYS A 315 24.87 3.95 18.66
CA LYS A 315 24.74 2.54 18.28
C LYS A 315 25.66 2.24 17.09
N LYS A 316 26.32 1.07 17.15
CA LYS A 316 27.12 0.57 16.04
C LYS A 316 26.23 0.36 14.82
N ILE A 317 26.74 0.68 13.64
CA ILE A 317 26.02 0.56 12.37
C ILE A 317 25.41 -0.85 12.16
N ASP A 318 26.12 -1.90 12.61
CA ASP A 318 25.67 -3.28 12.52
C ASP A 318 24.39 -3.55 13.32
N GLU A 319 24.21 -2.89 14.46
CA GLU A 319 22.99 -2.99 15.26
C GLU A 319 21.80 -2.32 14.55
N LEU A 320 22.05 -1.19 13.88
CA LEU A 320 21.02 -0.50 13.08
C LEU A 320 20.61 -1.34 11.88
N VAL A 321 21.57 -1.98 11.19
CA VAL A 321 21.30 -2.91 10.09
C VAL A 321 20.47 -4.09 10.60
N ALA A 322 20.89 -4.72 11.71
CA ALA A 322 20.16 -5.85 12.28
C ALA A 322 18.72 -5.49 12.70
N LYS A 323 18.52 -4.29 13.26
CA LYS A 323 17.19 -3.78 13.61
C LYS A 323 16.33 -3.57 12.36
N ALA A 324 16.87 -2.92 11.33
CA ALA A 324 16.14 -2.65 10.09
C ALA A 324 15.76 -3.94 9.35
N MET A 325 16.65 -4.91 9.28
CA MET A 325 16.37 -6.22 8.66
C MET A 325 15.23 -6.98 9.33
N ARG A 326 14.87 -6.63 10.56
CA ARG A 326 13.76 -7.27 11.30
C ARG A 326 12.45 -6.48 11.22
N SER A 327 12.52 -5.15 11.12
CA SER A 327 11.36 -4.27 11.33
C SER A 327 10.97 -3.44 10.11
N ARG A 328 11.79 -3.40 9.04
CA ARG A 328 11.52 -2.55 7.88
C ARG A 328 10.32 -3.07 7.09
N GLN A 329 9.29 -2.23 6.94
CA GLN A 329 8.04 -2.61 6.31
C GLN A 329 8.20 -3.01 4.84
N THR A 330 9.06 -2.31 4.10
CA THR A 330 9.41 -2.64 2.70
C THR A 330 9.99 -4.04 2.56
N LEU A 331 10.78 -4.49 3.54
CA LEU A 331 11.34 -5.85 3.53
C LEU A 331 10.26 -6.89 3.82
N LEU A 332 9.41 -6.63 4.83
CA LEU A 332 8.29 -7.51 5.17
C LEU A 332 7.30 -7.64 3.99
N ALA A 333 7.03 -6.54 3.28
CA ALA A 333 6.23 -6.55 2.05
C ALA A 333 6.89 -7.43 0.97
N SER A 334 8.22 -7.35 0.79
CA SER A 334 8.96 -8.14 -0.18
C SER A 334 8.93 -9.64 0.15
N TYR A 335 9.02 -10.03 1.43
CA TYR A 335 8.82 -11.41 1.88
C TYR A 335 7.40 -11.91 1.58
N ALA A 336 6.38 -11.10 1.83
CA ALA A 336 4.99 -11.45 1.53
C ALA A 336 4.77 -11.61 0.01
N LYS A 337 5.38 -10.75 -0.83
CA LYS A 337 5.35 -10.87 -2.29
C LYS A 337 6.03 -12.14 -2.79
N LEU A 338 7.14 -12.56 -2.17
CA LEU A 338 7.79 -13.84 -2.47
C LEU A 338 6.90 -15.02 -2.07
N ALA A 339 6.30 -14.99 -0.87
CA ALA A 339 5.38 -16.03 -0.42
C ALA A 339 4.15 -16.14 -1.35
N LYS A 340 3.62 -15.00 -1.84
CA LYS A 340 2.58 -14.99 -2.87
C LYS A 340 3.03 -15.73 -4.12
N SER A 341 4.22 -15.44 -4.65
CA SER A 341 4.74 -16.08 -5.87
C SER A 341 4.94 -17.58 -5.69
N ALA A 342 5.37 -18.03 -4.51
CA ALA A 342 5.47 -19.46 -4.16
C ALA A 342 4.07 -20.13 -4.14
N SER A 343 3.04 -19.43 -3.63
CA SER A 343 1.66 -19.93 -3.68
C SER A 343 1.12 -19.97 -5.11
N ASP A 344 1.49 -19.02 -5.98
CA ASP A 344 1.13 -19.02 -7.40
C ASP A 344 1.77 -20.23 -8.15
N VAL A 345 2.99 -20.65 -7.78
CA VAL A 345 3.59 -21.90 -8.29
C VAL A 345 2.76 -23.11 -7.86
N LYS A 346 2.32 -23.18 -6.58
CA LYS A 346 1.42 -24.26 -6.12
C LYS A 346 0.13 -24.29 -6.93
N VAL A 347 -0.48 -23.14 -7.23
CA VAL A 347 -1.68 -23.06 -8.08
C VAL A 347 -1.40 -23.64 -9.46
N ALA A 348 -0.28 -23.27 -10.09
CA ALA A 348 0.10 -23.78 -11.42
C ALA A 348 0.38 -25.29 -11.40
N GLU A 349 0.97 -25.83 -10.34
CA GLU A 349 1.18 -27.27 -10.15
C GLU A 349 -0.15 -28.03 -9.97
N ARG A 350 -1.08 -27.46 -9.17
CA ARG A 350 -2.40 -28.08 -8.93
C ARG A 350 -3.31 -28.04 -10.15
N ASN A 351 -3.05 -27.17 -11.13
CA ASN A 351 -3.77 -27.18 -12.42
C ASN A 351 -3.61 -28.48 -13.25
N PHE A 352 -2.66 -29.35 -12.92
CA PHE A 352 -2.50 -30.65 -13.56
C PHE A 352 -3.42 -31.73 -12.96
N LEU A 353 -4.07 -31.46 -11.84
CA LEU A 353 -4.88 -32.42 -11.10
C LEU A 353 -6.35 -32.32 -11.52
N PRO A 354 -7.14 -33.41 -11.38
CA PRO A 354 -8.56 -33.39 -11.65
C PRO A 354 -9.34 -32.51 -10.66
N GLN A 355 -10.58 -32.20 -11.00
CA GLN A 355 -11.53 -31.48 -10.14
C GLN A 355 -12.83 -32.29 -10.03
N ILE A 356 -13.40 -32.35 -8.83
CA ILE A 356 -14.67 -33.00 -8.54
C ILE A 356 -15.69 -31.93 -8.14
N GLY A 357 -16.77 -31.85 -8.88
CA GLY A 357 -17.88 -30.94 -8.61
C GLY A 357 -19.20 -31.68 -8.40
N ALA A 358 -20.13 -30.97 -7.80
CA ALA A 358 -21.53 -31.33 -7.81
C ALA A 358 -22.31 -30.25 -8.59
N PHE A 359 -23.31 -30.66 -9.29
CA PHE A 359 -24.19 -29.76 -10.03
C PHE A 359 -25.66 -30.14 -9.85
N GLY A 360 -26.52 -29.15 -9.94
CA GLY A 360 -27.96 -29.33 -9.99
C GLY A 360 -28.54 -28.32 -10.96
N GLN A 361 -29.45 -28.75 -11.77
CA GLN A 361 -30.15 -27.91 -12.74
C GLN A 361 -31.64 -28.16 -12.69
N PHE A 362 -32.40 -27.10 -12.69
CA PHE A 362 -33.86 -27.09 -12.93
C PHE A 362 -34.10 -26.25 -14.17
N SER A 363 -34.94 -26.74 -15.08
CA SER A 363 -35.43 -25.96 -16.20
C SER A 363 -36.93 -26.24 -16.41
N TYR A 364 -37.68 -25.18 -16.64
CA TYR A 364 -39.07 -25.20 -17.09
C TYR A 364 -39.09 -24.67 -18.51
N THR A 365 -39.74 -25.42 -19.43
CA THR A 365 -39.91 -24.98 -20.81
C THR A 365 -41.36 -25.10 -21.21
N ASP A 366 -41.94 -24.00 -21.67
CA ASP A 366 -43.25 -23.95 -22.27
C ASP A 366 -43.14 -23.91 -23.80
N TYR A 367 -43.81 -24.83 -24.48
CA TYR A 367 -43.79 -24.97 -25.94
C TYR A 367 -45.03 -24.28 -26.53
N SER A 368 -44.94 -22.99 -26.79
CA SER A 368 -46.07 -22.11 -27.15
C SER A 368 -46.80 -22.42 -28.46
N GLN A 369 -46.32 -23.35 -29.27
CA GLN A 369 -46.89 -23.68 -30.58
C GLN A 369 -47.03 -25.20 -30.83
N ASP A 370 -46.90 -26.01 -29.81
CA ASP A 370 -46.94 -27.47 -29.96
C ASP A 370 -47.84 -28.10 -28.90
N SER A 371 -48.55 -29.16 -29.26
CA SER A 371 -49.42 -29.94 -28.35
C SER A 371 -48.66 -30.62 -27.19
N ARG A 372 -47.37 -30.37 -27.04
CA ARG A 372 -46.54 -30.90 -25.97
C ARG A 372 -46.71 -30.21 -24.61
N GLY A 373 -47.34 -29.00 -24.58
CA GLY A 373 -47.57 -28.26 -23.34
C GLY A 373 -46.25 -27.76 -22.70
N HIS A 374 -46.06 -28.06 -21.44
CA HIS A 374 -44.83 -27.68 -20.68
C HIS A 374 -44.02 -28.91 -20.28
N GLN A 375 -42.75 -28.69 -20.04
CA GLN A 375 -41.81 -29.73 -19.58
C GLN A 375 -40.95 -29.20 -18.45
N ASP A 376 -40.96 -29.93 -17.34
CA ASP A 376 -40.07 -29.70 -16.20
C ASP A 376 -38.93 -30.70 -16.27
N THR A 377 -37.69 -30.22 -16.10
CA THR A 377 -36.50 -31.07 -16.09
C THR A 377 -35.68 -30.76 -14.83
N TYR A 378 -35.38 -31.82 -14.09
CA TYR A 378 -34.52 -31.80 -12.92
C TYR A 378 -33.31 -32.70 -13.21
N THR A 379 -32.11 -32.13 -13.15
CA THR A 379 -30.88 -32.89 -13.36
C THR A 379 -29.92 -32.57 -12.21
N GLY A 380 -29.34 -33.59 -11.62
CA GLY A 380 -28.33 -33.38 -10.58
C GLY A 380 -27.33 -34.53 -10.54
N GLY A 381 -26.11 -34.24 -10.13
CA GLY A 381 -25.07 -35.25 -10.10
C GLY A 381 -23.71 -34.73 -9.68
N PHE A 382 -22.74 -35.61 -9.82
CA PHE A 382 -21.33 -35.29 -9.60
C PHE A 382 -20.60 -35.33 -10.95
N SER A 383 -19.63 -34.44 -11.09
CA SER A 383 -18.77 -34.36 -12.28
C SER A 383 -17.31 -34.49 -11.87
N LEU A 384 -16.55 -35.30 -12.61
CA LEU A 384 -15.08 -35.33 -12.56
C LEU A 384 -14.58 -34.69 -13.85
N SER A 385 -13.87 -33.58 -13.71
CA SER A 385 -13.23 -32.88 -14.83
C SER A 385 -11.73 -32.99 -14.71
N TRP A 386 -11.09 -33.55 -15.74
CA TRP A 386 -9.64 -33.64 -15.82
C TRP A 386 -9.18 -33.38 -17.25
N SER A 387 -8.55 -32.27 -17.46
CA SER A 387 -7.96 -31.96 -18.75
C SER A 387 -6.59 -32.64 -18.86
N ILE A 388 -6.50 -33.69 -19.65
CA ILE A 388 -5.26 -34.50 -19.81
C ILE A 388 -4.25 -33.76 -20.68
N PHE A 389 -4.70 -33.09 -21.74
CA PHE A 389 -3.83 -32.40 -22.69
C PHE A 389 -4.46 -31.08 -23.15
N GLU A 390 -3.72 -29.99 -23.08
CA GLU A 390 -4.09 -28.60 -23.45
C GLU A 390 -3.00 -27.95 -24.30
N GLY A 391 -2.38 -28.66 -25.23
CA GLY A 391 -1.37 -28.06 -26.10
C GLY A 391 -0.16 -27.48 -25.35
N PHE A 392 0.25 -28.10 -24.23
CA PHE A 392 1.34 -27.65 -23.34
C PHE A 392 1.10 -26.34 -22.59
N ALA A 393 -0.08 -25.73 -22.65
CA ALA A 393 -0.38 -24.45 -21.97
C ALA A 393 -0.06 -24.49 -20.49
N ARG A 394 -0.48 -25.55 -19.75
CA ARG A 394 -0.19 -25.72 -18.31
C ARG A 394 1.30 -25.85 -18.02
N LYS A 395 2.07 -26.52 -18.89
CA LYS A 395 3.53 -26.64 -18.74
C LYS A 395 4.20 -25.27 -18.80
N TYR A 396 3.82 -24.44 -19.79
CA TYR A 396 4.39 -23.10 -19.91
C TYR A 396 3.90 -22.17 -18.80
N ALA A 397 2.65 -22.31 -18.34
CA ALA A 397 2.14 -21.58 -17.17
C ALA A 397 2.93 -21.91 -15.90
N LEU A 398 3.25 -23.18 -15.66
CA LEU A 398 4.10 -23.60 -14.53
C LEU A 398 5.53 -23.05 -14.66
N ILE A 399 6.13 -23.09 -15.85
CA ILE A 399 7.46 -22.51 -16.08
C ILE A 399 7.42 -21.01 -15.80
N ASN A 400 6.40 -20.29 -16.28
CA ASN A 400 6.23 -18.86 -16.03
C ASN A 400 6.12 -18.57 -14.53
N ALA A 401 5.29 -19.30 -13.78
CA ALA A 401 5.16 -19.14 -12.34
C ALA A 401 6.50 -19.35 -11.60
N LYS A 402 7.26 -20.40 -11.96
CA LYS A 402 8.59 -20.67 -11.36
C LYS A 402 9.63 -19.60 -11.71
N VAL A 403 9.59 -19.03 -12.90
CA VAL A 403 10.47 -17.92 -13.29
C VAL A 403 10.07 -16.64 -12.55
N ALA A 404 8.78 -16.36 -12.40
CA ALA A 404 8.27 -15.23 -11.62
C ALA A 404 8.67 -15.31 -10.13
N GLU A 405 8.59 -16.49 -9.52
CA GLU A 405 9.06 -16.73 -8.16
C GLU A 405 10.57 -16.43 -8.01
N ARG A 406 11.39 -16.92 -8.95
CA ARG A 406 12.85 -16.63 -8.96
C ARG A 406 13.13 -15.14 -9.15
N ALA A 407 12.39 -14.46 -10.01
CA ALA A 407 12.50 -13.01 -10.17
C ALA A 407 12.14 -12.27 -8.88
N GLN A 408 11.09 -12.70 -8.18
CA GLN A 408 10.70 -12.10 -6.90
C GLN A 408 11.73 -12.36 -5.79
N ALA A 409 12.40 -13.52 -5.79
CA ALA A 409 13.51 -13.80 -4.88
C ALA A 409 14.71 -12.86 -5.12
N GLN A 410 15.02 -12.54 -6.39
CA GLN A 410 16.05 -11.54 -6.70
C GLN A 410 15.61 -10.13 -6.30
N SER A 411 14.33 -9.78 -6.45
CA SER A 411 13.79 -8.49 -5.99
C SER A 411 13.89 -8.34 -4.47
N LEU A 412 13.65 -9.42 -3.71
CA LEU A 412 13.87 -9.43 -2.27
C LEU A 412 15.34 -9.16 -1.92
N LYS A 413 16.27 -9.86 -2.58
CA LYS A 413 17.70 -9.65 -2.37
C LYS A 413 18.14 -8.22 -2.72
N ALA A 414 17.59 -7.64 -3.79
CA ALA A 414 17.84 -6.25 -4.14
C ALA A 414 17.33 -5.29 -3.05
N ALA A 415 16.15 -5.55 -2.48
CA ALA A 415 15.60 -4.75 -1.38
C ALA A 415 16.47 -4.84 -0.11
N GLU A 416 17.02 -6.01 0.21
CA GLU A 416 17.95 -6.19 1.34
C GLU A 416 19.23 -5.35 1.15
N ILE A 417 19.84 -5.42 -0.04
CA ILE A 417 21.04 -4.64 -0.37
C ILE A 417 20.73 -3.13 -0.30
N GLN A 418 19.58 -2.70 -0.83
CA GLN A 418 19.19 -1.30 -0.81
C GLN A 418 19.03 -0.78 0.63
N ILE A 419 18.39 -1.55 1.51
CA ILE A 419 18.22 -1.18 2.93
C ILE A 419 19.55 -1.03 3.63
N ILE A 420 20.50 -1.95 3.40
CA ILE A 420 21.84 -1.86 3.97
C ILE A 420 22.54 -0.59 3.46
N SER A 421 22.50 -0.34 2.15
CA SER A 421 23.09 0.85 1.54
C SER A 421 22.49 2.14 2.09
N ASP A 422 21.16 2.20 2.24
CA ASP A 422 20.46 3.36 2.81
C ASP A 422 20.92 3.65 4.24
N ILE A 423 21.05 2.62 5.08
CA ILE A 423 21.51 2.77 6.46
C ILE A 423 22.93 3.30 6.50
N TRP A 424 23.84 2.76 5.68
CA TRP A 424 25.20 3.25 5.58
C TRP A 424 25.25 4.72 5.16
N ASN A 425 24.51 5.09 4.14
CA ASN A 425 24.47 6.45 3.61
C ASN A 425 23.91 7.44 4.67
N TYR A 426 22.77 7.11 5.30
CA TYR A 426 22.17 7.97 6.31
C TYR A 426 23.02 8.08 7.58
N TYR A 427 23.66 7.00 8.01
CA TYR A 427 24.55 7.01 9.16
C TYR A 427 25.76 7.94 8.93
N HIS A 428 26.43 7.81 7.79
CA HIS A 428 27.58 8.67 7.47
C HIS A 428 27.16 10.13 7.22
N LYS A 429 26.01 10.36 6.58
CA LYS A 429 25.48 11.70 6.42
C LYS A 429 25.17 12.35 7.77
N TYR A 430 24.56 11.62 8.68
CA TYR A 430 24.29 12.11 10.03
C TYR A 430 25.57 12.45 10.79
N THR A 431 26.54 11.53 10.85
CA THR A 431 27.79 11.76 11.55
C THR A 431 28.59 12.93 10.96
N SER A 432 28.54 13.12 9.63
CA SER A 432 29.11 14.29 8.96
C SER A 432 28.38 15.58 9.35
N SER A 433 27.04 15.57 9.34
CA SER A 433 26.24 16.75 9.71
C SER A 433 26.49 17.20 11.15
N VAL A 434 26.64 16.28 12.10
CA VAL A 434 26.99 16.60 13.50
C VAL A 434 28.34 17.37 13.58
N LYS A 435 29.35 16.89 12.83
CA LYS A 435 30.66 17.57 12.78
C LYS A 435 30.56 18.94 12.09
N GLN A 436 29.78 19.06 11.04
CA GLN A 436 29.55 20.34 10.36
C GLN A 436 28.90 21.36 11.27
N VAL A 437 27.87 20.97 12.05
CA VAL A 437 27.21 21.85 13.03
C VAL A 437 28.23 22.31 14.07
N ALA A 438 29.06 21.41 14.64
CA ALA A 438 30.07 21.79 15.62
C ALA A 438 31.09 22.79 15.04
N SER A 439 31.56 22.57 13.81
CA SER A 439 32.49 23.48 13.13
C SER A 439 31.82 24.84 12.83
N ALA A 440 30.56 24.87 12.40
CA ALA A 440 29.83 26.10 12.13
C ALA A 440 29.60 26.93 13.43
N THR A 441 29.26 26.26 14.52
CA THR A 441 29.10 26.92 15.83
C THR A 441 30.43 27.58 16.27
N SER A 442 31.53 26.84 16.19
CA SER A 442 32.83 27.40 16.51
C SER A 442 33.26 28.58 15.61
N ALA A 443 32.84 28.56 14.33
CA ALA A 443 33.12 29.67 13.42
C ALA A 443 32.29 30.94 13.72
N VAL A 444 31.12 30.79 14.30
CA VAL A 444 30.28 31.94 14.75
C VAL A 444 30.76 32.52 16.05
N GLU A 445 31.38 31.71 16.94
CA GLU A 445 31.95 32.14 18.22
C GLU A 445 33.30 32.86 18.08
N ALA A 446 34.05 32.62 16.98
CA ALA A 446 35.34 33.23 16.68
C ALA A 446 35.21 34.61 16.02
#